data_411d2d1543f6b0c29c3fd2eb1d44b9cd
#
_entry.id   411d2d1543f6b0c29c3fd2eb1d44b9cd
#
_cell.length_a   1.000
_cell.length_b   1.000
_cell.length_c   1.000
_cell.angle_alpha   90.00
_cell.angle_beta   90.00
_cell.angle_gamma   90.00
#
_symmetry.space_group_name_H-M   'P 1'
#
loop_
_entity.id
_entity.type
_entity.pdbx_description
1 polymer ?
#
loop_
_entity_poly.entity_id
_entity_poly.type
_entity_poly.pdbx_seq_one_letter_code
_entity_poly.pdbx_strand_id
1 'polypeptide(L)'
;MTEKSIIKTEDITVSFGDFQALKGINVNIKQGEIIVILGPSGSGKSTFIRTLNQLQPHDSGRIEIDGIEVGANTNISDMKKLRTEIGFVFQQFNLFPHLTVLENIALAPQKVKGLKKKEAEKIGLDLLEKVGIPEQKNKYAAELSGGQQQRVAIARALAMDPKIMLFDEPTSALDPEMIKEVLDVMIDLAKRDITMIVVTHEMGFAKEVGDRILFFDEGHLVEESTPDIFFENPKEERSKLFLEQIL
;
A
#
# COMPACT_ATOMS: atom_id res chain seq x y z
N MET A 1 25.42 -10.34 1.29
CA MET A 1 24.56 -10.50 0.10
C MET A 1 24.09 -9.09 -0.26
N THR A 2 24.25 -8.67 -1.49
CA THR A 2 23.70 -7.36 -1.93
C THR A 2 22.17 -7.46 -1.87
N GLU A 3 21.56 -6.68 -0.98
CA GLU A 3 20.11 -6.61 -0.84
C GLU A 3 19.51 -6.18 -2.19
N LYS A 4 18.62 -7.01 -2.73
CA LYS A 4 18.03 -6.78 -4.06
C LYS A 4 17.05 -5.62 -3.98
N SER A 5 17.25 -4.57 -4.80
CA SER A 5 16.25 -3.54 -5.03
C SER A 5 15.02 -4.15 -5.71
N ILE A 6 13.82 -3.89 -5.19
CA ILE A 6 12.56 -4.33 -5.79
C ILE A 6 11.80 -3.19 -6.46
N ILE A 7 11.95 -1.95 -5.97
CA ILE A 7 11.39 -0.75 -6.59
C ILE A 7 12.49 0.31 -6.67
N LYS A 8 12.60 0.94 -7.84
CA LYS A 8 13.49 2.07 -8.07
C LYS A 8 12.75 3.15 -8.84
N THR A 9 12.80 4.38 -8.34
CA THR A 9 12.26 5.55 -9.02
C THR A 9 13.36 6.58 -9.23
N GLU A 10 13.38 7.19 -10.42
CA GLU A 10 14.36 8.20 -10.82
C GLU A 10 13.61 9.40 -11.42
N ASP A 11 13.70 10.55 -10.75
CA ASP A 11 13.15 11.85 -11.15
C ASP A 11 11.65 11.83 -11.54
N ILE A 12 10.84 11.10 -10.77
CA ILE A 12 9.42 10.97 -11.06
C ILE A 12 8.70 12.30 -10.86
N THR A 13 7.98 12.73 -11.90
CA THR A 13 7.09 13.89 -11.85
C THR A 13 5.66 13.48 -12.20
N VAL A 14 4.70 14.15 -11.57
CA VAL A 14 3.27 14.03 -11.89
C VAL A 14 2.61 15.41 -11.75
N SER A 15 1.84 15.81 -12.77
CA SER A 15 1.10 17.06 -12.78
C SER A 15 -0.39 16.84 -13.03
N PHE A 16 -1.22 17.68 -12.46
CA PHE A 16 -2.67 17.78 -12.69
C PHE A 16 -2.99 19.20 -13.16
N GLY A 17 -3.04 19.41 -14.47
CA GLY A 17 -3.08 20.75 -15.05
C GLY A 17 -1.82 21.54 -14.67
N ASP A 18 -1.97 22.71 -14.07
CA ASP A 18 -0.86 23.57 -13.64
C ASP A 18 -0.25 23.15 -12.28
N PHE A 19 -0.89 22.21 -11.56
CA PHE A 19 -0.43 21.75 -10.25
C PHE A 19 0.49 20.55 -10.39
N GLN A 20 1.76 20.70 -9.99
CA GLN A 20 2.73 19.60 -9.96
C GLN A 20 2.68 18.88 -8.60
N ALA A 21 2.11 17.68 -8.60
CA ALA A 21 1.90 16.88 -7.40
C ALA A 21 3.13 16.08 -6.97
N LEU A 22 4.01 15.71 -7.92
CA LEU A 22 5.32 15.10 -7.63
C LEU A 22 6.41 15.84 -8.41
N LYS A 23 7.53 16.13 -7.73
CA LYS A 23 8.59 17.00 -8.22
C LYS A 23 9.96 16.33 -8.12
N GLY A 24 10.20 15.33 -8.99
CA GLY A 24 11.51 14.66 -9.09
C GLY A 24 11.76 13.67 -7.95
N ILE A 25 10.85 12.71 -7.75
CA ILE A 25 10.95 11.73 -6.66
C ILE A 25 11.94 10.62 -7.03
N ASN A 26 12.95 10.46 -6.17
CA ASN A 26 13.98 9.43 -6.27
C ASN A 26 13.92 8.55 -5.03
N VAL A 27 13.58 7.27 -5.19
CA VAL A 27 13.50 6.29 -4.09
C VAL A 27 14.02 4.94 -4.57
N ASN A 28 14.75 4.26 -3.70
CA ASN A 28 15.17 2.87 -3.92
C ASN A 28 14.71 2.01 -2.74
N ILE A 29 13.82 1.04 -3.00
CA ILE A 29 13.21 0.17 -1.99
C ILE A 29 13.72 -1.25 -2.17
N LYS A 30 14.16 -1.86 -1.08
CA LYS A 30 14.69 -3.23 -1.05
C LYS A 30 13.55 -4.24 -0.88
N GLN A 31 13.78 -5.47 -1.33
CA GLN A 31 12.85 -6.56 -1.10
C GLN A 31 12.71 -6.84 0.40
N GLY A 32 11.47 -7.02 0.88
CA GLY A 32 11.15 -7.25 2.29
C GLY A 32 11.16 -5.98 3.15
N GLU A 33 11.50 -4.81 2.59
CA GLU A 33 11.55 -3.55 3.33
C GLU A 33 10.14 -2.97 3.57
N ILE A 34 9.92 -2.42 4.75
CA ILE A 34 8.69 -1.74 5.13
C ILE A 34 8.93 -0.22 5.09
N ILE A 35 8.38 0.42 4.10
CA ILE A 35 8.44 1.86 3.90
C ILE A 35 7.17 2.50 4.42
N VAL A 36 7.30 3.48 5.30
CA VAL A 36 6.16 4.30 5.73
C VAL A 36 6.30 5.71 5.15
N ILE A 37 5.24 6.18 4.50
CA ILE A 37 5.19 7.50 3.86
C ILE A 37 4.33 8.42 4.73
N LEU A 38 4.94 9.48 5.25
CA LEU A 38 4.32 10.49 6.08
C LEU A 38 4.32 11.86 5.38
N GLY A 39 3.48 12.78 5.86
CA GLY A 39 3.42 14.16 5.39
C GLY A 39 2.02 14.74 5.41
N PRO A 40 1.87 16.07 5.25
CA PRO A 40 0.58 16.74 5.26
C PRO A 40 -0.34 16.29 4.11
N SER A 41 -1.64 16.56 4.24
CA SER A 41 -2.59 16.31 3.16
C SER A 41 -2.21 17.11 1.92
N GLY A 42 -2.33 16.48 0.74
CA GLY A 42 -1.95 17.13 -0.53
C GLY A 42 -0.45 17.13 -0.84
N SER A 43 0.42 16.52 -0.01
CA SER A 43 1.87 16.51 -0.23
C SER A 43 2.34 15.56 -1.34
N GLY A 44 1.44 14.78 -1.97
CA GLY A 44 1.79 13.88 -3.08
C GLY A 44 1.89 12.39 -2.72
N LYS A 45 1.72 12.00 -1.45
CA LYS A 45 1.86 10.60 -0.96
C LYS A 45 1.03 9.58 -1.76
N SER A 46 -0.29 9.81 -1.82
CA SER A 46 -1.21 8.92 -2.57
C SER A 46 -0.91 8.94 -4.07
N THR A 47 -0.49 10.07 -4.62
CA THR A 47 -0.07 10.17 -6.01
C THR A 47 1.15 9.29 -6.25
N PHE A 48 2.18 9.36 -5.38
CA PHE A 48 3.37 8.55 -5.50
C PHE A 48 3.07 7.06 -5.45
N ILE A 49 2.33 6.59 -4.44
CA ILE A 49 2.03 5.15 -4.31
C ILE A 49 1.18 4.63 -5.49
N ARG A 50 0.33 5.47 -6.08
CA ARG A 50 -0.49 5.12 -7.25
C ARG A 50 0.31 5.11 -8.56
N THR A 51 1.47 5.77 -8.65
CA THR A 51 2.33 5.65 -9.82
C THR A 51 2.99 4.27 -9.89
N LEU A 52 3.28 3.65 -8.75
CA LEU A 52 3.97 2.36 -8.68
C LEU A 52 3.18 1.21 -9.32
N ASN A 53 1.85 1.28 -9.34
CA ASN A 53 1.01 0.26 -10.01
C ASN A 53 0.29 0.79 -11.26
N GLN A 54 0.68 1.97 -11.74
CA GLN A 54 0.09 2.65 -12.92
C GLN A 54 -1.42 2.90 -12.78
N LEU A 55 -1.90 3.16 -11.58
CA LEU A 55 -3.23 3.76 -11.36
C LEU A 55 -3.19 5.27 -11.67
N GLN A 56 -2.02 5.89 -11.45
CA GLN A 56 -1.71 7.24 -11.87
C GLN A 56 -0.47 7.18 -12.78
N PRO A 57 -0.57 7.57 -14.05
CA PRO A 57 0.62 7.72 -14.91
C PRO A 57 1.54 8.82 -14.37
N HIS A 58 2.85 8.64 -14.54
CA HIS A 58 3.82 9.71 -14.32
C HIS A 58 4.11 10.44 -15.64
N ASP A 59 4.51 11.72 -15.55
CA ASP A 59 4.77 12.56 -16.72
C ASP A 59 6.21 12.39 -17.22
N SER A 60 7.17 12.30 -16.29
CA SER A 60 8.59 12.07 -16.61
C SER A 60 9.27 11.26 -15.51
N GLY A 61 10.50 10.86 -15.79
CA GLY A 61 11.29 10.00 -14.91
C GLY A 61 11.16 8.52 -15.27
N ARG A 62 11.70 7.67 -14.41
CA ARG A 62 11.75 6.22 -14.63
C ARG A 62 11.31 5.48 -13.37
N ILE A 63 10.42 4.52 -13.53
CA ILE A 63 10.04 3.56 -12.48
C ILE A 63 10.46 2.17 -12.92
N GLU A 64 11.17 1.45 -12.07
CA GLU A 64 11.50 0.04 -12.27
C GLU A 64 10.98 -0.77 -11.08
N ILE A 65 10.25 -1.85 -11.35
CA ILE A 65 9.69 -2.75 -10.32
C ILE A 65 10.01 -4.19 -10.69
N ASP A 66 10.75 -4.88 -9.81
CA ASP A 66 11.26 -6.25 -10.02
C ASP A 66 11.90 -6.46 -11.41
N GLY A 67 12.70 -5.48 -11.86
CA GLY A 67 13.40 -5.48 -13.15
C GLY A 67 12.52 -5.11 -14.35
N ILE A 68 11.25 -4.72 -14.15
CA ILE A 68 10.35 -4.28 -15.21
C ILE A 68 10.24 -2.76 -15.16
N GLU A 69 10.52 -2.09 -16.28
CA GLU A 69 10.29 -0.66 -16.43
C GLU A 69 8.81 -0.37 -16.62
N VAL A 70 8.27 0.52 -15.77
CA VAL A 70 6.86 0.83 -15.65
C VAL A 70 6.56 2.22 -16.20
N GLY A 71 5.67 2.31 -17.18
CA GLY A 71 5.31 3.59 -17.81
C GLY A 71 4.38 3.41 -19.00
N ALA A 72 4.19 4.47 -19.78
CA ALA A 72 3.28 4.48 -20.93
C ALA A 72 3.60 3.41 -21.99
N ASN A 73 4.87 3.01 -22.09
CA ASN A 73 5.33 2.02 -23.07
C ASN A 73 5.44 0.60 -22.52
N THR A 74 5.05 0.37 -21.26
CA THR A 74 5.06 -0.97 -20.67
C THR A 74 4.11 -1.87 -21.44
N ASN A 75 4.60 -3.01 -21.90
CA ASN A 75 3.75 -3.92 -22.66
C ASN A 75 2.67 -4.57 -21.76
N ILE A 76 1.60 -5.05 -22.39
CA ILE A 76 0.41 -5.61 -21.70
C ILE A 76 0.78 -6.81 -20.81
N SER A 77 1.72 -7.65 -21.25
CA SER A 77 2.15 -8.84 -20.50
C SER A 77 2.84 -8.44 -19.20
N ASP A 78 3.77 -7.47 -19.24
CA ASP A 78 4.50 -7.00 -18.08
C ASP A 78 3.58 -6.24 -17.12
N MET A 79 2.65 -5.43 -17.65
CA MET A 79 1.63 -4.79 -16.81
C MET A 79 0.73 -5.80 -16.11
N LYS A 80 0.34 -6.87 -16.80
CA LYS A 80 -0.45 -7.94 -16.19
C LYS A 80 0.34 -8.65 -15.08
N LYS A 81 1.63 -8.94 -15.32
CA LYS A 81 2.53 -9.53 -14.33
C LYS A 81 2.65 -8.63 -13.11
N LEU A 82 2.99 -7.36 -13.28
CA LEU A 82 3.14 -6.39 -12.20
C LEU A 82 1.86 -6.29 -11.34
N ARG A 83 0.69 -6.17 -11.96
CA ARG A 83 -0.59 -6.12 -11.24
C ARG A 83 -0.96 -7.39 -10.48
N THR A 84 -0.35 -8.52 -10.82
CA THR A 84 -0.47 -9.77 -10.05
C THR A 84 0.48 -9.81 -8.86
N GLU A 85 1.65 -9.18 -8.97
CA GLU A 85 2.70 -9.17 -7.96
C GLU A 85 2.59 -7.99 -6.99
N ILE A 86 1.71 -7.02 -7.27
CA ILE A 86 1.45 -5.85 -6.42
C ILE A 86 0.02 -5.92 -5.89
N GLY A 87 -0.14 -6.09 -4.59
CA GLY A 87 -1.41 -5.90 -3.88
C GLY A 87 -1.62 -4.43 -3.55
N PHE A 88 -2.83 -3.91 -3.75
CA PHE A 88 -3.16 -2.52 -3.42
C PHE A 88 -4.38 -2.47 -2.49
N VAL A 89 -4.24 -1.77 -1.37
CA VAL A 89 -5.30 -1.52 -0.39
C VAL A 89 -5.60 -0.03 -0.37
N PHE A 90 -6.82 0.32 -0.73
CA PHE A 90 -7.28 1.70 -0.83
C PHE A 90 -7.81 2.24 0.50
N GLN A 91 -7.86 3.55 0.64
CA GLN A 91 -8.55 4.27 1.71
C GLN A 91 -10.05 3.92 1.77
N GLN A 92 -10.72 3.90 0.62
CA GLN A 92 -12.06 3.33 0.48
C GLN A 92 -11.91 1.85 0.13
N PHE A 93 -12.64 0.99 0.79
CA PHE A 93 -12.48 -0.48 0.75
C PHE A 93 -12.62 -1.06 -0.66
N ASN A 94 -13.42 -0.42 -1.52
CA ASN A 94 -13.65 -0.77 -2.93
C ASN A 94 -14.03 -2.25 -3.12
N LEU A 95 -14.83 -2.81 -2.21
CA LEU A 95 -15.38 -4.15 -2.34
C LEU A 95 -16.47 -4.16 -3.40
N PHE A 96 -16.59 -5.27 -4.11
CA PHE A 96 -17.68 -5.49 -5.07
C PHE A 96 -18.99 -5.71 -4.30
N PRO A 97 -19.97 -4.78 -4.37
CA PRO A 97 -21.14 -4.81 -3.49
C PRO A 97 -22.10 -5.97 -3.81
N HIS A 98 -22.05 -6.51 -5.01
CA HIS A 98 -22.88 -7.63 -5.49
C HIS A 98 -22.26 -9.01 -5.23
N LEU A 99 -21.05 -9.06 -4.65
CA LEU A 99 -20.35 -10.28 -4.29
C LEU A 99 -20.30 -10.43 -2.78
N THR A 100 -20.34 -11.67 -2.30
CA THR A 100 -20.07 -12.00 -0.90
C THR A 100 -18.61 -11.70 -0.56
N VAL A 101 -18.30 -11.69 0.74
CA VAL A 101 -16.93 -11.55 1.25
C VAL A 101 -15.98 -12.57 0.63
N LEU A 102 -16.37 -13.85 0.65
CA LEU A 102 -15.56 -14.93 0.08
C LEU A 102 -15.38 -14.76 -1.44
N GLU A 103 -16.42 -14.38 -2.14
CA GLU A 103 -16.37 -14.14 -3.59
C GLU A 103 -15.47 -12.94 -3.94
N ASN A 104 -15.51 -11.86 -3.14
CA ASN A 104 -14.60 -10.71 -3.30
C ASN A 104 -13.13 -11.15 -3.26
N ILE A 105 -12.77 -12.03 -2.33
CA ILE A 105 -11.39 -12.51 -2.17
C ILE A 105 -11.03 -13.52 -3.25
N ALA A 106 -11.92 -14.45 -3.58
CA ALA A 106 -11.67 -15.54 -4.52
C ALA A 106 -11.69 -15.11 -6.01
N LEU A 107 -12.25 -13.94 -6.34
CA LEU A 107 -12.46 -13.51 -7.72
C LEU A 107 -11.15 -13.41 -8.51
N ALA A 108 -10.15 -12.71 -7.99
CA ALA A 108 -8.88 -12.49 -8.69
C ALA A 108 -8.09 -13.80 -8.88
N PRO A 109 -7.92 -14.69 -7.87
CA PRO A 109 -7.35 -16.01 -8.06
C PRO A 109 -8.04 -16.83 -9.16
N GLN A 110 -9.38 -16.78 -9.25
CA GLN A 110 -10.11 -17.48 -10.31
C GLN A 110 -9.90 -16.86 -11.69
N LYS A 111 -10.06 -15.54 -11.81
CA LYS A 111 -10.09 -14.85 -13.12
C LYS A 111 -8.71 -14.57 -13.68
N VAL A 112 -7.72 -14.33 -12.83
CA VAL A 112 -6.38 -13.90 -13.24
C VAL A 112 -5.38 -15.07 -13.22
N LYS A 113 -5.38 -15.87 -12.12
CA LYS A 113 -4.52 -17.06 -12.00
C LYS A 113 -5.14 -18.32 -12.62
N GLY A 114 -6.43 -18.30 -13.00
CA GLY A 114 -7.13 -19.43 -13.59
C GLY A 114 -7.42 -20.59 -12.63
N LEU A 115 -7.39 -20.34 -11.30
CA LEU A 115 -7.65 -21.37 -10.31
C LEU A 115 -9.10 -21.83 -10.36
N LYS A 116 -9.34 -23.11 -10.07
CA LYS A 116 -10.70 -23.63 -9.90
C LYS A 116 -11.40 -22.97 -8.73
N LYS A 117 -12.72 -22.84 -8.80
CA LYS A 117 -13.52 -22.19 -7.75
C LYS A 117 -13.19 -22.69 -6.35
N LYS A 118 -13.14 -24.01 -6.14
CA LYS A 118 -12.83 -24.62 -4.82
C LYS A 118 -11.43 -24.25 -4.28
N GLU A 119 -10.45 -24.14 -5.18
CA GLU A 119 -9.07 -23.77 -4.80
C GLU A 119 -9.00 -22.31 -4.38
N ALA A 120 -9.64 -21.42 -5.15
CA ALA A 120 -9.71 -20.01 -4.84
C ALA A 120 -10.51 -19.71 -3.57
N GLU A 121 -11.63 -20.43 -3.34
CA GLU A 121 -12.41 -20.34 -2.11
C GLU A 121 -11.60 -20.80 -0.90
N LYS A 122 -10.81 -21.87 -1.02
CA LYS A 122 -9.92 -22.32 0.05
C LYS A 122 -8.91 -21.22 0.43
N ILE A 123 -8.26 -20.60 -0.55
CA ILE A 123 -7.36 -19.46 -0.31
C ILE A 123 -8.13 -18.33 0.42
N GLY A 124 -9.34 -18.04 -0.01
CA GLY A 124 -10.17 -17.00 0.61
C GLY A 124 -10.51 -17.31 2.07
N LEU A 125 -10.85 -18.55 2.38
CA LEU A 125 -11.13 -18.99 3.76
C LEU A 125 -9.88 -18.90 4.65
N ASP A 126 -8.73 -19.39 4.17
CA ASP A 126 -7.46 -19.31 4.89
C ASP A 126 -7.05 -17.85 5.16
N LEU A 127 -7.38 -16.92 4.24
CA LEU A 127 -7.11 -15.49 4.42
C LEU A 127 -8.10 -14.83 5.40
N LEU A 128 -9.37 -15.22 5.38
CA LEU A 128 -10.36 -14.73 6.34
C LEU A 128 -10.00 -15.13 7.78
N GLU A 129 -9.49 -16.32 8.00
CA GLU A 129 -8.91 -16.73 9.29
C GLU A 129 -7.75 -15.82 9.70
N LYS A 130 -6.82 -15.52 8.75
CA LYS A 130 -5.65 -14.68 9.01
C LYS A 130 -6.02 -13.23 9.37
N VAL A 131 -7.09 -12.69 8.79
CA VAL A 131 -7.57 -11.34 9.11
C VAL A 131 -8.66 -11.33 10.20
N GLY A 132 -8.92 -12.48 10.84
CA GLY A 132 -9.78 -12.62 12.02
C GLY A 132 -11.26 -12.41 11.81
N ILE A 133 -11.81 -12.76 10.62
CA ILE A 133 -13.24 -12.60 10.28
C ILE A 133 -13.82 -13.79 9.47
N PRO A 134 -13.51 -15.05 9.79
CA PRO A 134 -13.96 -16.19 9.00
C PRO A 134 -15.48 -16.35 8.96
N GLU A 135 -16.18 -15.91 10.01
CA GLU A 135 -17.65 -15.98 10.13
C GLU A 135 -18.36 -15.05 9.13
N GLN A 136 -17.66 -14.05 8.57
CA GLN A 136 -18.23 -13.06 7.64
C GLN A 136 -18.29 -13.55 6.18
N LYS A 137 -17.77 -14.73 5.86
CA LYS A 137 -17.56 -15.23 4.49
C LYS A 137 -18.76 -15.13 3.54
N ASN A 138 -19.98 -15.29 4.06
CA ASN A 138 -21.22 -15.30 3.28
C ASN A 138 -21.93 -13.94 3.23
N LYS A 139 -21.44 -12.94 3.98
CA LYS A 139 -22.03 -11.60 4.01
C LYS A 139 -21.61 -10.77 2.79
N TYR A 140 -22.38 -9.73 2.52
CA TYR A 140 -22.08 -8.70 1.54
C TYR A 140 -21.40 -7.50 2.21
N ALA A 141 -20.71 -6.65 1.44
CA ALA A 141 -19.99 -5.48 1.96
C ALA A 141 -20.88 -4.57 2.84
N ALA A 142 -22.14 -4.35 2.46
CA ALA A 142 -23.08 -3.50 3.19
C ALA A 142 -23.46 -4.03 4.60
N GLU A 143 -23.18 -5.30 4.88
CA GLU A 143 -23.48 -5.95 6.17
C GLU A 143 -22.27 -5.92 7.13
N LEU A 144 -21.15 -5.32 6.71
CA LEU A 144 -19.89 -5.28 7.44
C LEU A 144 -19.62 -3.90 8.04
N SER A 145 -18.97 -3.86 9.21
CA SER A 145 -18.36 -2.63 9.71
C SER A 145 -17.22 -2.16 8.79
N GLY A 146 -16.83 -0.88 8.89
CA GLY A 146 -15.70 -0.34 8.12
C GLY A 146 -14.41 -1.13 8.32
N GLY A 147 -14.06 -1.46 9.57
CA GLY A 147 -12.88 -2.27 9.88
C GLY A 147 -12.95 -3.69 9.29
N GLN A 148 -14.13 -4.32 9.30
CA GLN A 148 -14.32 -5.61 8.64
C GLN A 148 -14.17 -5.49 7.11
N GLN A 149 -14.73 -4.45 6.49
CA GLN A 149 -14.57 -4.20 5.05
C GLN A 149 -13.09 -4.01 4.68
N GLN A 150 -12.33 -3.27 5.49
CA GLN A 150 -10.91 -3.06 5.25
C GLN A 150 -10.11 -4.36 5.40
N ARG A 151 -10.41 -5.18 6.39
CA ARG A 151 -9.77 -6.50 6.53
C ARG A 151 -10.09 -7.43 5.36
N VAL A 152 -11.30 -7.37 4.80
CA VAL A 152 -11.64 -8.07 3.54
C VAL A 152 -10.83 -7.51 2.37
N ALA A 153 -10.65 -6.19 2.27
CA ALA A 153 -9.84 -5.58 1.21
C ALA A 153 -8.36 -6.01 1.30
N ILE A 154 -7.80 -6.10 2.52
CA ILE A 154 -6.46 -6.65 2.75
C ILE A 154 -6.39 -8.12 2.34
N ALA A 155 -7.34 -8.96 2.77
CA ALA A 155 -7.41 -10.37 2.39
C ALA A 155 -7.52 -10.54 0.86
N ARG A 156 -8.32 -9.72 0.18
CA ARG A 156 -8.44 -9.71 -1.27
C ARG A 156 -7.12 -9.39 -1.97
N ALA A 157 -6.37 -8.40 -1.48
CA ALA A 157 -5.05 -8.07 -2.02
C ALA A 157 -4.06 -9.21 -1.83
N LEU A 158 -4.05 -9.84 -0.66
CA LEU A 158 -3.19 -10.99 -0.33
C LEU A 158 -3.53 -12.26 -1.11
N ALA A 159 -4.75 -12.42 -1.62
CA ALA A 159 -5.17 -13.61 -2.35
C ALA A 159 -4.39 -13.85 -3.65
N MET A 160 -3.76 -12.80 -4.15
CA MET A 160 -2.86 -12.88 -5.30
C MET A 160 -1.43 -13.28 -4.95
N ASP A 161 -1.12 -13.49 -3.66
CA ASP A 161 0.24 -13.80 -3.17
C ASP A 161 1.27 -12.79 -3.72
N PRO A 162 1.08 -11.49 -3.43
CA PRO A 162 1.89 -10.43 -4.00
C PRO A 162 3.27 -10.35 -3.34
N LYS A 163 4.27 -9.87 -4.08
CA LYS A 163 5.61 -9.54 -3.55
C LYS A 163 5.64 -8.18 -2.86
N ILE A 164 4.73 -7.29 -3.25
CA ILE A 164 4.65 -5.91 -2.79
C ILE A 164 3.21 -5.61 -2.37
N MET A 165 3.04 -5.04 -1.19
CA MET A 165 1.76 -4.53 -0.71
C MET A 165 1.81 -3.00 -0.60
N LEU A 166 0.89 -2.33 -1.28
CA LEU A 166 0.72 -0.88 -1.26
C LEU A 166 -0.54 -0.55 -0.44
N PHE A 167 -0.39 0.31 0.57
CA PHE A 167 -1.49 0.77 1.41
C PHE A 167 -1.65 2.29 1.31
N ASP A 168 -2.79 2.75 0.81
CA ASP A 168 -3.11 4.17 0.66
C ASP A 168 -4.09 4.59 1.75
N GLU A 169 -3.57 5.07 2.90
CA GLU A 169 -4.32 5.51 4.07
C GLU A 169 -5.38 4.49 4.54
N PRO A 170 -5.01 3.26 4.88
CA PRO A 170 -5.95 2.16 5.10
C PRO A 170 -6.87 2.34 6.32
N THR A 171 -6.60 3.30 7.20
CA THR A 171 -7.37 3.55 8.43
C THR A 171 -8.17 4.84 8.41
N SER A 172 -7.92 5.75 7.44
CA SER A 172 -8.49 7.10 7.46
C SER A 172 -10.01 7.19 7.26
N ALA A 173 -10.64 6.13 6.74
CA ALA A 173 -12.09 6.03 6.59
C ALA A 173 -12.77 5.24 7.72
N LEU A 174 -12.05 4.97 8.84
CA LEU A 174 -12.52 4.14 9.94
C LEU A 174 -12.79 4.96 11.20
N ASP A 175 -13.76 4.50 11.98
CA ASP A 175 -13.93 4.97 13.35
C ASP A 175 -12.75 4.53 14.23
N PRO A 176 -12.36 5.32 15.25
CA PRO A 176 -11.20 5.04 16.10
C PRO A 176 -11.18 3.64 16.74
N GLU A 177 -12.36 3.10 17.06
CA GLU A 177 -12.51 1.76 17.64
C GLU A 177 -12.10 0.63 16.69
N MET A 178 -12.17 0.89 15.37
CA MET A 178 -11.89 -0.12 14.33
C MET A 178 -10.43 -0.04 13.83
N ILE A 179 -9.73 1.08 14.07
CA ILE A 179 -8.36 1.31 13.58
C ILE A 179 -7.43 0.21 14.09
N LYS A 180 -7.49 -0.10 15.39
CA LYS A 180 -6.62 -1.08 16.03
C LYS A 180 -6.69 -2.44 15.35
N GLU A 181 -7.90 -2.94 15.05
CA GLU A 181 -8.08 -4.26 14.42
C GLU A 181 -7.42 -4.36 13.03
N VAL A 182 -7.42 -3.26 12.29
CA VAL A 182 -6.76 -3.18 10.97
C VAL A 182 -5.24 -3.07 11.12
N LEU A 183 -4.76 -2.26 12.05
CA LEU A 183 -3.33 -2.14 12.34
C LEU A 183 -2.73 -3.45 12.85
N ASP A 184 -3.41 -4.19 13.72
CA ASP A 184 -2.97 -5.50 14.21
C ASP A 184 -2.75 -6.48 13.03
N VAL A 185 -3.66 -6.51 12.04
CA VAL A 185 -3.48 -7.31 10.82
C VAL A 185 -2.26 -6.83 10.02
N MET A 186 -2.04 -5.52 9.89
CA MET A 186 -0.89 -4.97 9.15
C MET A 186 0.44 -5.25 9.88
N ILE A 187 0.47 -5.19 11.22
CA ILE A 187 1.63 -5.57 12.04
C ILE A 187 1.96 -7.07 11.84
N ASP A 188 0.96 -7.92 11.79
CA ASP A 188 1.17 -9.35 11.52
C ASP A 188 1.66 -9.61 10.09
N LEU A 189 1.28 -8.81 9.13
CA LEU A 189 1.83 -8.85 7.77
C LEU A 189 3.29 -8.38 7.74
N ALA A 190 3.63 -7.35 8.50
CA ALA A 190 4.99 -6.81 8.60
C ALA A 190 6.02 -7.83 9.11
N LYS A 191 5.59 -8.84 9.87
CA LYS A 191 6.45 -9.95 10.34
C LYS A 191 6.80 -10.97 9.24
N ARG A 192 6.22 -10.84 8.05
CA ARG A 192 6.49 -11.71 6.91
C ARG A 192 7.48 -11.04 5.96
N ASP A 193 8.17 -11.83 5.15
CA ASP A 193 9.09 -11.35 4.11
C ASP A 193 8.29 -10.80 2.89
N ILE A 194 7.51 -9.73 3.12
CA ILE A 194 6.76 -9.02 2.09
C ILE A 194 7.15 -7.54 2.10
N THR A 195 7.42 -6.99 0.95
CA THR A 195 7.70 -5.56 0.82
C THR A 195 6.41 -4.76 1.04
N MET A 196 6.42 -3.79 1.95
CA MET A 196 5.25 -2.96 2.24
C MET A 196 5.56 -1.48 2.02
N ILE A 197 4.64 -0.77 1.38
CA ILE A 197 4.69 0.69 1.27
C ILE A 197 3.37 1.22 1.81
N VAL A 198 3.42 1.96 2.90
CA VAL A 198 2.24 2.36 3.67
C VAL A 198 2.18 3.88 3.80
N VAL A 199 1.19 4.49 3.17
CA VAL A 199 0.80 5.87 3.44
C VAL A 199 -0.13 5.84 4.64
N THR A 200 0.21 6.54 5.72
CA THR A 200 -0.58 6.53 6.96
C THR A 200 -0.43 7.81 7.77
N HIS A 201 -1.36 8.04 8.67
CA HIS A 201 -1.29 9.04 9.74
C HIS A 201 -1.10 8.40 11.13
N GLU A 202 -0.96 7.07 11.19
CA GLU A 202 -0.79 6.31 12.43
C GLU A 202 0.69 6.30 12.85
N MET A 203 1.12 7.28 13.66
CA MET A 203 2.52 7.45 14.05
C MET A 203 3.03 6.27 14.88
N GLY A 204 2.18 5.67 15.73
CA GLY A 204 2.51 4.47 16.49
C GLY A 204 2.87 3.30 15.60
N PHE A 205 2.07 3.05 14.57
CA PHE A 205 2.34 2.02 13.56
C PHE A 205 3.65 2.31 12.79
N ALA A 206 3.83 3.56 12.36
CA ALA A 206 5.05 3.96 11.63
C ALA A 206 6.32 3.70 12.45
N LYS A 207 6.27 3.98 13.76
CA LYS A 207 7.40 3.77 14.68
C LYS A 207 7.64 2.28 14.98
N GLU A 208 6.58 1.48 15.07
CA GLU A 208 6.66 0.07 15.44
C GLU A 208 7.19 -0.83 14.33
N VAL A 209 6.74 -0.60 13.07
CA VAL A 209 6.99 -1.57 11.98
C VAL A 209 7.83 -1.00 10.83
N GLY A 210 7.98 0.31 10.72
CA GLY A 210 8.72 0.92 9.61
C GLY A 210 10.21 0.64 9.68
N ASP A 211 10.82 0.20 8.59
CA ASP A 211 12.27 0.16 8.44
C ASP A 211 12.80 1.56 8.06
N ARG A 212 12.01 2.30 7.28
CA ARG A 212 12.36 3.62 6.77
C ARG A 212 11.13 4.50 6.60
N ILE A 213 11.27 5.77 6.97
CA ILE A 213 10.27 6.82 6.78
C ILE A 213 10.65 7.66 5.56
N LEU A 214 9.67 7.89 4.69
CA LEU A 214 9.75 8.87 3.61
C LEU A 214 8.80 10.02 3.95
N PHE A 215 9.34 11.19 4.24
CA PHE A 215 8.54 12.37 4.54
C PHE A 215 8.33 13.22 3.30
N PHE A 216 7.08 13.37 2.89
CA PHE A 216 6.66 14.14 1.73
C PHE A 216 6.08 15.49 2.14
N ASP A 217 6.49 16.56 1.47
CA ASP A 217 5.88 17.88 1.58
C ASP A 217 5.93 18.61 0.22
N GLU A 218 4.83 19.28 -0.14
CA GLU A 218 4.68 20.08 -1.37
C GLU A 218 5.17 19.38 -2.66
N GLY A 219 4.96 18.05 -2.76
CA GLY A 219 5.36 17.25 -3.91
C GLY A 219 6.82 16.80 -3.93
N HIS A 220 7.58 17.08 -2.89
CA HIS A 220 8.97 16.66 -2.72
C HIS A 220 9.11 15.55 -1.67
N LEU A 221 10.10 14.68 -1.85
CA LEU A 221 10.64 13.85 -0.78
C LEU A 221 11.63 14.71 0.01
N VAL A 222 11.21 15.19 1.18
CA VAL A 222 11.96 16.14 2.02
C VAL A 222 12.97 15.44 2.89
N GLU A 223 12.55 14.33 3.54
CA GLU A 223 13.42 13.56 4.42
C GLU A 223 13.23 12.06 4.22
N GLU A 224 14.34 11.34 4.27
CA GLU A 224 14.41 9.89 4.29
C GLU A 224 15.30 9.46 5.45
N SER A 225 14.73 8.72 6.41
CA SER A 225 15.43 8.30 7.63
C SER A 225 14.79 7.07 8.28
N THR A 226 15.47 6.47 9.26
CA THR A 226 14.85 5.43 10.11
C THR A 226 13.79 6.05 11.01
N PRO A 227 12.80 5.26 11.50
CA PRO A 227 11.80 5.77 12.45
C PRO A 227 12.41 6.48 13.67
N ASP A 228 13.41 5.90 14.29
CA ASP A 228 14.07 6.50 15.48
C ASP A 228 14.61 7.90 15.17
N ILE A 229 15.30 8.06 14.03
CA ILE A 229 15.84 9.36 13.62
C ILE A 229 14.71 10.34 13.31
N PHE A 230 13.69 9.90 12.56
CA PHE A 230 12.59 10.76 12.17
C PHE A 230 11.81 11.28 13.37
N PHE A 231 11.48 10.42 14.34
CA PHE A 231 10.63 10.80 15.48
C PHE A 231 11.40 11.46 16.62
N GLU A 232 12.70 11.15 16.82
CA GLU A 232 13.47 11.67 17.97
C GLU A 232 14.38 12.84 17.59
N ASN A 233 14.93 12.82 16.38
CA ASN A 233 15.88 13.85 15.91
C ASN A 233 15.78 14.07 14.38
N PRO A 234 14.63 14.55 13.88
CA PRO A 234 14.46 14.81 12.46
C PRO A 234 15.48 15.81 11.93
N LYS A 235 16.00 15.55 10.75
CA LYS A 235 17.09 16.33 10.16
C LYS A 235 16.58 17.63 9.54
N GLU A 236 15.41 17.55 8.89
CA GLU A 236 14.85 18.65 8.14
C GLU A 236 13.91 19.51 9.01
N GLU A 237 13.95 20.81 8.85
CA GLU A 237 13.12 21.74 9.63
C GLU A 237 11.62 21.50 9.39
N ARG A 238 11.24 21.16 8.14
CA ARG A 238 9.86 20.81 7.80
C ARG A 238 9.37 19.56 8.50
N SER A 239 10.24 18.57 8.71
CA SER A 239 9.93 17.35 9.46
C SER A 239 9.67 17.67 10.93
N LYS A 240 10.47 18.54 11.53
CA LYS A 240 10.29 19.01 12.93
C LYS A 240 8.96 19.71 13.11
N LEU A 241 8.66 20.70 12.24
CA LEU A 241 7.40 21.44 12.29
C LEU A 241 6.17 20.51 12.09
N PHE A 242 6.28 19.50 11.23
CA PHE A 242 5.23 18.53 11.06
C PHE A 242 4.99 17.70 12.30
N LEU A 243 6.05 17.22 12.96
CA LEU A 243 5.93 16.43 14.19
C LEU A 243 5.38 17.24 15.35
N GLU A 244 5.80 18.51 15.51
CA GLU A 244 5.26 19.42 16.53
C GLU A 244 3.74 19.69 16.40
N GLN A 245 3.18 19.53 15.22
CA GLN A 245 1.74 19.70 14.98
C GLN A 245 0.92 18.45 15.29
N ILE A 246 1.55 17.28 15.33
CA ILE A 246 0.86 15.99 15.41
C ILE A 246 1.07 15.29 16.75
N LEU A 247 2.22 15.48 17.38
CA LEU A 247 2.60 14.93 18.69
C LEU A 247 2.35 15.93 19.80
#